data_5f726ce09a69fdb7b86453435565f202
#
_entry.id   5f726ce09a69fdb7b86453435565f202
#
_cell.length_a   1.000
_cell.length_b   1.000
_cell.length_c   1.000
_cell.angle_alpha   90.00
_cell.angle_beta   90.00
_cell.angle_gamma   90.00
#
_symmetry.space_group_name_H-M   'P 1'
#
loop_
_entity.id
_entity.type
_entity.pdbx_description
1 polymer ?
#
loop_
_entity_poly.entity_id
_entity_poly.type
_entity_poly.pdbx_seq_one_letter_code
_entity_poly.pdbx_strand_id
1 'polypeptide(L)'
;AVLDQNTIDKIAAGEVVERPSSVVKELVENAIDAGATAVTVEITDGGKKLIRITDNGSGMEAEQIPLAFLRHATSKIEKVEDLEHIASLGFRGEALSSIAAVSQVELITKTPSSVSGSRYVIEGGQEHSLEELGAPEGTTFLVRNLFYNTPARSKFLKSDMTEANYIHTLMEQLALSHPEISFKYIQNKQVKLHTSGNYSVKDVIYSVYGREIARALLEVSQENSFMKIE
;
A
#
# COMPACT_ATOMS: atom_id res chain seq x y z
N ALA A 1 -12.06 9.06 32.91
CA ALA A 1 -10.91 9.83 32.42
C ALA A 1 -11.09 10.06 30.92
N VAL A 2 -10.94 11.29 30.45
CA VAL A 2 -10.90 11.61 29.03
C VAL A 2 -9.51 11.25 28.51
N LEU A 3 -9.43 10.43 27.46
CA LEU A 3 -8.17 10.07 26.82
C LEU A 3 -7.65 11.27 26.02
N ASP A 4 -6.33 11.45 25.97
CA ASP A 4 -5.71 12.41 25.06
C ASP A 4 -5.84 11.94 23.58
N GLN A 5 -5.77 12.90 22.65
CA GLN A 5 -5.98 12.63 21.21
C GLN A 5 -4.98 11.61 20.68
N ASN A 6 -3.72 11.67 21.08
CA ASN A 6 -2.68 10.72 20.64
C ASN A 6 -3.01 9.28 21.07
N THR A 7 -3.53 9.10 22.27
CA THR A 7 -3.98 7.78 22.77
C THR A 7 -5.20 7.29 21.97
N ILE A 8 -6.17 8.16 21.68
CA ILE A 8 -7.33 7.83 20.84
C ILE A 8 -6.88 7.40 19.45
N ASP A 9 -5.95 8.13 18.85
CA ASP A 9 -5.43 7.83 17.51
C ASP A 9 -4.70 6.50 17.44
N LYS A 10 -3.91 6.17 18.48
CA LYS A 10 -3.25 4.86 18.57
C LYS A 10 -4.21 3.71 18.77
N ILE A 11 -5.32 3.90 19.50
CA ILE A 11 -6.36 2.88 19.68
C ILE A 11 -7.06 2.64 18.35
N ALA A 12 -7.52 3.69 17.68
CA ALA A 12 -8.20 3.60 16.41
C ALA A 12 -7.30 3.06 15.28
N ALA A 13 -6.02 3.46 15.27
CA ALA A 13 -5.05 2.88 14.33
C ALA A 13 -4.98 1.35 14.40
N GLY A 14 -5.34 0.76 15.54
CA GLY A 14 -5.35 -0.67 15.69
C GLY A 14 -6.49 -1.42 15.04
N GLU A 15 -7.53 -0.72 14.68
CA GLU A 15 -8.63 -1.30 13.90
C GLU A 15 -8.30 -1.35 12.40
N VAL A 16 -7.36 -0.51 11.96
CA VAL A 16 -6.93 -0.40 10.55
C VAL A 16 -5.60 -1.11 10.31
N VAL A 17 -4.63 -0.93 11.23
CA VAL A 17 -3.27 -1.46 11.10
C VAL A 17 -3.02 -2.51 12.17
N GLU A 18 -3.25 -3.77 11.83
CA GLU A 18 -3.02 -4.91 12.74
C GLU A 18 -1.58 -5.46 12.63
N ARG A 19 -1.01 -5.43 11.42
CA ARG A 19 0.29 -6.02 11.08
C ARG A 19 0.92 -5.38 9.85
N PRO A 20 2.20 -5.70 9.52
CA PRO A 20 2.89 -5.17 8.34
C PRO A 20 2.14 -5.36 7.03
N SER A 21 1.49 -6.51 6.81
CA SER A 21 0.72 -6.76 5.58
C SER A 21 -0.49 -5.83 5.44
N SER A 22 -1.10 -5.35 6.54
CA SER A 22 -2.16 -4.34 6.50
C SER A 22 -1.64 -3.02 5.92
N VAL A 23 -0.44 -2.59 6.33
CA VAL A 23 0.22 -1.38 5.79
C VAL A 23 0.50 -1.53 4.30
N VAL A 24 1.09 -2.68 3.89
CA VAL A 24 1.39 -2.95 2.48
C VAL A 24 0.12 -2.92 1.65
N LYS A 25 -0.96 -3.57 2.12
CA LYS A 25 -2.25 -3.60 1.43
C LYS A 25 -2.76 -2.18 1.15
N GLU A 26 -2.90 -1.38 2.19
CA GLU A 26 -3.44 -0.02 2.08
C GLU A 26 -2.61 0.88 1.14
N LEU A 27 -1.28 0.83 1.24
CA LEU A 27 -0.41 1.67 0.42
C LEU A 27 -0.35 1.19 -1.04
N VAL A 28 -0.41 -0.11 -1.31
CA VAL A 28 -0.46 -0.64 -2.68
C VAL A 28 -1.82 -0.34 -3.32
N GLU A 29 -2.93 -0.50 -2.59
CA GLU A 29 -4.25 -0.10 -3.08
C GLU A 29 -4.31 1.39 -3.40
N ASN A 30 -3.68 2.26 -2.59
CA ASN A 30 -3.55 3.68 -2.91
C ASN A 30 -2.73 3.94 -4.19
N ALA A 31 -1.67 3.17 -4.42
CA ALA A 31 -0.89 3.26 -5.66
C ALA A 31 -1.72 2.84 -6.89
N ILE A 32 -2.51 1.78 -6.78
CA ILE A 32 -3.43 1.32 -7.83
C ILE A 32 -4.48 2.40 -8.13
N ASP A 33 -5.12 2.96 -7.09
CA ASP A 33 -6.10 4.04 -7.22
C ASP A 33 -5.50 5.33 -7.82
N ALA A 34 -4.20 5.57 -7.62
CA ALA A 34 -3.44 6.66 -8.26
C ALA A 34 -3.06 6.36 -9.73
N GLY A 35 -3.52 5.25 -10.29
CA GLY A 35 -3.26 4.86 -11.68
C GLY A 35 -1.83 4.37 -11.93
N ALA A 36 -1.17 3.84 -10.92
CA ALA A 36 0.16 3.27 -11.10
C ALA A 36 0.16 2.07 -12.05
N THR A 37 1.14 2.01 -12.93
CA THR A 37 1.42 0.87 -13.81
C THR A 37 2.60 0.03 -13.34
N ALA A 38 3.35 0.53 -12.36
CA ALA A 38 4.46 -0.16 -11.73
C ALA A 38 4.50 0.14 -10.23
N VAL A 39 4.57 -0.90 -9.42
CA VAL A 39 4.64 -0.81 -7.95
C VAL A 39 5.77 -1.71 -7.44
N THR A 40 6.68 -1.12 -6.69
CA THR A 40 7.75 -1.86 -6.00
C THR A 40 7.49 -1.84 -4.50
N VAL A 41 7.44 -3.01 -3.88
CA VAL A 41 7.33 -3.20 -2.43
C VAL A 41 8.63 -3.81 -1.92
N GLU A 42 9.31 -3.13 -1.01
CA GLU A 42 10.51 -3.63 -0.34
C GLU A 42 10.29 -3.66 1.17
N ILE A 43 10.64 -4.79 1.79
CA ILE A 43 10.55 -4.95 3.24
C ILE A 43 11.85 -5.43 3.86
N THR A 44 12.05 -5.04 5.12
CA THR A 44 13.11 -5.55 5.98
C THR A 44 12.53 -6.04 7.29
N ASP A 45 13.02 -7.19 7.80
CA ASP A 45 12.59 -7.79 9.08
C ASP A 45 11.06 -7.99 9.13
N GLY A 46 10.50 -8.64 8.10
CA GLY A 46 9.05 -8.91 8.02
C GLY A 46 8.17 -7.66 7.86
N GLY A 47 8.76 -6.53 7.48
CA GLY A 47 8.08 -5.24 7.40
C GLY A 47 8.02 -4.47 8.72
N LYS A 48 8.57 -5.01 9.81
CA LYS A 48 8.60 -4.34 11.12
C LYS A 48 9.58 -3.17 11.13
N LYS A 49 10.76 -3.36 10.52
CA LYS A 49 11.82 -2.36 10.46
C LYS A 49 11.62 -1.37 9.33
N LEU A 50 11.27 -1.87 8.15
CA LEU A 50 11.06 -1.06 6.96
C LEU A 50 10.00 -1.71 6.06
N ILE A 51 9.07 -0.87 5.61
CA ILE A 51 8.25 -1.08 4.43
C ILE A 51 8.49 0.11 3.51
N ARG A 52 8.98 -0.13 2.30
CA ARG A 52 9.11 0.89 1.26
C ARG A 52 8.24 0.51 0.08
N ILE A 53 7.37 1.42 -0.31
CA ILE A 53 6.49 1.25 -1.47
C ILE A 53 6.73 2.42 -2.41
N THR A 54 7.10 2.10 -3.63
CA THR A 54 7.35 3.07 -4.70
C THR A 54 6.43 2.76 -5.87
N ASP A 55 5.72 3.75 -6.34
CA ASP A 55 4.84 3.70 -7.50
C ASP A 55 5.14 4.83 -8.49
N ASN A 56 4.62 4.68 -9.71
CA ASN A 56 4.66 5.68 -10.77
C ASN A 56 3.28 6.28 -11.07
N GLY A 57 2.41 6.35 -10.06
CA GLY A 57 1.07 6.94 -10.18
C GLY A 57 1.07 8.46 -10.29
N SER A 58 -0.09 9.06 -10.09
CA SER A 58 -0.31 10.51 -10.27
C SER A 58 0.47 11.41 -9.30
N GLY A 59 1.00 10.88 -8.20
CA GLY A 59 1.61 11.68 -7.14
C GLY A 59 0.60 12.54 -6.37
N MET A 60 1.10 13.42 -5.52
CA MET A 60 0.32 14.37 -4.72
C MET A 60 0.93 15.77 -4.80
N GLU A 61 0.08 16.79 -4.86
CA GLU A 61 0.51 18.18 -4.72
C GLU A 61 0.89 18.49 -3.27
N ALA A 62 1.85 19.40 -3.06
CA ALA A 62 2.40 19.71 -1.75
C ALA A 62 1.32 20.07 -0.71
N GLU A 63 0.33 20.86 -1.11
CA GLU A 63 -0.77 21.33 -0.26
C GLU A 63 -1.71 20.21 0.15
N GLN A 64 -1.79 19.13 -0.62
CA GLN A 64 -2.65 17.97 -0.34
C GLN A 64 -2.01 16.98 0.65
N ILE A 65 -0.68 17.00 0.77
CA ILE A 65 0.05 16.00 1.57
C ILE A 65 -0.39 16.02 3.05
N PRO A 66 -0.35 17.16 3.78
CA PRO A 66 -0.79 17.19 5.17
C PRO A 66 -2.26 16.76 5.33
N LEU A 67 -3.11 17.13 4.38
CA LEU A 67 -4.53 16.78 4.40
C LEU A 67 -4.76 15.28 4.28
N ALA A 68 -3.94 14.58 3.47
CA ALA A 68 -4.03 13.13 3.29
C ALA A 68 -3.73 12.34 4.59
N PHE A 69 -3.04 12.95 5.54
CA PHE A 69 -2.75 12.36 6.86
C PHE A 69 -3.73 12.77 7.96
N LEU A 70 -4.74 13.60 7.64
CA LEU A 70 -5.83 13.89 8.59
C LEU A 70 -6.81 12.72 8.63
N ARG A 71 -7.40 12.49 9.82
CA ARG A 71 -8.48 11.51 9.99
C ARG A 71 -9.74 11.98 9.25
N HIS A 72 -10.45 11.02 8.66
CA HIS A 72 -11.67 11.27 7.87
C HIS A 72 -11.44 12.15 6.63
N ALA A 73 -10.19 12.39 6.23
CA ALA A 73 -9.88 13.04 4.97
C ALA A 73 -9.81 12.00 3.86
N THR A 74 -10.73 12.06 2.92
CA THR A 74 -10.75 11.22 1.71
C THR A 74 -11.12 12.08 0.51
N SER A 75 -10.40 11.90 -0.58
CA SER A 75 -10.76 12.47 -1.89
C SER A 75 -11.75 11.58 -2.67
N LYS A 76 -12.13 10.43 -2.09
CA LYS A 76 -12.85 9.36 -2.79
C LYS A 76 -14.36 9.35 -2.51
N ILE A 77 -14.81 10.02 -1.45
CA ILE A 77 -16.23 10.09 -1.03
C ILE A 77 -16.50 11.50 -0.48
N GLU A 78 -17.50 12.17 -1.02
CA GLU A 78 -17.99 13.47 -0.52
C GLU A 78 -19.38 13.35 0.11
N LYS A 79 -20.20 12.37 -0.32
CA LYS A 79 -21.59 12.20 0.10
C LYS A 79 -21.91 10.73 0.38
N VAL A 80 -22.98 10.50 1.12
CA VAL A 80 -23.47 9.15 1.49
C VAL A 80 -23.85 8.34 0.24
N GLU A 81 -24.36 9.01 -0.79
CA GLU A 81 -24.75 8.39 -2.06
C GLU A 81 -23.56 7.80 -2.81
N ASP A 82 -22.35 8.33 -2.61
CA ASP A 82 -21.12 7.83 -3.21
C ASP A 82 -20.77 6.43 -2.69
N LEU A 83 -21.31 6.03 -1.51
CA LEU A 83 -21.11 4.69 -0.94
C LEU A 83 -21.75 3.57 -1.80
N GLU A 84 -22.77 3.90 -2.59
CA GLU A 84 -23.42 2.94 -3.48
C GLU A 84 -22.63 2.69 -4.77
N HIS A 85 -21.66 3.55 -5.10
CA HIS A 85 -20.88 3.52 -6.34
C HIS A 85 -19.37 3.58 -6.11
N ILE A 86 -18.88 2.89 -5.06
CA ILE A 86 -17.45 2.86 -4.74
C ILE A 86 -16.68 2.16 -5.84
N ALA A 87 -15.91 2.93 -6.63
CA ALA A 87 -15.00 2.42 -7.65
C ALA A 87 -13.54 2.32 -7.16
N SER A 88 -13.23 2.80 -5.93
CA SER A 88 -11.88 2.81 -5.37
C SER A 88 -11.70 1.71 -4.33
N LEU A 89 -10.50 1.14 -4.24
CA LEU A 89 -10.16 0.06 -3.29
C LEU A 89 -10.12 0.56 -1.84
N GLY A 90 -9.73 1.82 -1.59
CA GLY A 90 -9.65 2.44 -0.26
C GLY A 90 -10.52 3.70 -0.16
N PHE A 91 -11.56 3.71 0.66
CA PHE A 91 -12.51 4.84 0.78
C PHE A 91 -12.64 5.42 2.19
N ARG A 92 -12.05 4.79 3.22
CA ARG A 92 -12.28 5.15 4.63
C ARG A 92 -11.57 6.44 5.07
N GLY A 93 -10.56 6.93 4.34
CA GLY A 93 -9.83 8.16 4.68
C GLY A 93 -9.07 8.11 6.01
N GLU A 94 -8.73 6.92 6.50
CA GLU A 94 -8.09 6.72 7.81
C GLU A 94 -6.77 5.94 7.74
N ALA A 95 -6.44 5.35 6.59
CA ALA A 95 -5.29 4.47 6.48
C ALA A 95 -3.97 5.20 6.74
N LEU A 96 -3.72 6.33 6.08
CA LEU A 96 -2.46 7.08 6.22
C LEU A 96 -2.30 7.67 7.63
N SER A 97 -3.36 8.23 8.21
CA SER A 97 -3.34 8.74 9.59
C SER A 97 -3.09 7.62 10.60
N SER A 98 -3.69 6.46 10.39
CA SER A 98 -3.49 5.28 11.24
C SER A 98 -2.07 4.72 11.15
N ILE A 99 -1.50 4.63 9.95
CA ILE A 99 -0.11 4.21 9.74
C ILE A 99 0.85 5.19 10.41
N ALA A 100 0.66 6.50 10.20
CA ALA A 100 1.50 7.54 10.79
C ALA A 100 1.43 7.57 12.32
N ALA A 101 0.27 7.27 12.92
CA ALA A 101 0.11 7.24 14.37
C ALA A 101 0.97 6.16 15.08
N VAL A 102 1.31 5.07 14.37
CA VAL A 102 2.01 3.91 14.96
C VAL A 102 3.37 3.61 14.32
N SER A 103 3.88 4.51 13.49
CA SER A 103 5.16 4.34 12.79
C SER A 103 5.84 5.68 12.52
N GLN A 104 7.01 5.62 11.90
CA GLN A 104 7.76 6.75 11.39
C GLN A 104 7.64 6.72 9.86
N VAL A 105 6.92 7.71 9.30
CA VAL A 105 6.61 7.77 7.87
C VAL A 105 7.37 8.89 7.20
N GLU A 106 7.99 8.57 6.08
CA GLU A 106 8.54 9.51 5.12
C GLU A 106 7.83 9.28 3.78
N LEU A 107 7.26 10.33 3.24
CA LEU A 107 6.60 10.36 1.94
C LEU A 107 7.42 11.24 0.99
N ILE A 108 7.74 10.72 -0.19
CA ILE A 108 8.34 11.49 -1.28
C ILE A 108 7.41 11.34 -2.47
N THR A 109 6.95 12.47 -3.01
CA THR A 109 5.97 12.44 -4.11
C THR A 109 6.16 13.61 -5.06
N LYS A 110 5.77 13.40 -6.31
CA LYS A 110 5.78 14.41 -7.36
C LYS A 110 4.66 14.13 -8.35
N THR A 111 3.90 15.15 -8.72
CA THR A 111 2.94 15.06 -9.83
C THR A 111 3.61 15.31 -11.16
N PRO A 112 3.04 14.87 -12.29
CA PRO A 112 3.56 15.19 -13.64
C PRO A 112 3.57 16.69 -13.96
N SER A 113 2.69 17.48 -13.33
CA SER A 113 2.57 18.93 -13.52
C SER A 113 3.57 19.74 -12.70
N SER A 114 4.10 19.18 -11.63
CA SER A 114 5.01 19.88 -10.72
C SER A 114 6.45 19.87 -11.24
N VAL A 115 7.16 20.99 -11.06
CA VAL A 115 8.59 21.10 -11.40
C VAL A 115 9.45 20.30 -10.42
N SER A 116 9.14 20.39 -9.13
CA SER A 116 9.81 19.70 -8.04
C SER A 116 8.86 18.76 -7.32
N GLY A 117 9.41 17.84 -6.56
CA GLY A 117 8.67 16.98 -5.67
C GLY A 117 8.66 17.52 -4.23
N SER A 118 7.94 16.82 -3.38
CA SER A 118 7.82 17.12 -1.95
C SER A 118 8.28 15.93 -1.12
N ARG A 119 8.97 16.21 -0.03
CA ARG A 119 9.31 15.25 1.02
C ARG A 119 8.59 15.64 2.31
N TYR A 120 7.81 14.72 2.84
CA TYR A 120 7.04 14.91 4.06
C TYR A 120 7.45 13.88 5.10
N VAL A 121 7.69 14.33 6.33
CA VAL A 121 8.06 13.46 7.46
C VAL A 121 7.03 13.63 8.56
N ILE A 122 6.45 12.51 9.01
CA ILE A 122 5.49 12.44 10.10
C ILE A 122 5.81 11.23 10.98
N GLU A 123 5.86 11.40 12.29
CA GLU A 123 6.20 10.34 13.23
C GLU A 123 5.22 10.30 14.41
N GLY A 124 4.62 9.14 14.66
CA GLY A 124 3.64 8.99 15.73
C GLY A 124 2.44 9.94 15.62
N GLY A 125 2.09 10.33 14.38
CA GLY A 125 1.04 11.29 14.09
C GLY A 125 1.44 12.76 14.22
N GLN A 126 2.73 13.07 14.47
CA GLN A 126 3.23 14.44 14.55
C GLN A 126 4.03 14.78 13.30
N GLU A 127 3.63 15.84 12.61
CA GLU A 127 4.36 16.39 11.48
C GLU A 127 5.71 16.94 11.93
N HIS A 128 6.78 16.60 11.20
CA HIS A 128 8.14 17.09 11.43
C HIS A 128 8.61 18.06 10.35
N SER A 129 8.40 17.74 9.08
CA SER A 129 8.81 18.60 7.97
C SER A 129 7.99 18.35 6.71
N LEU A 130 7.86 19.40 5.90
CA LEU A 130 7.46 19.35 4.50
C LEU A 130 8.48 20.18 3.73
N GLU A 131 9.22 19.53 2.83
CA GLU A 131 10.36 20.10 2.12
C GLU A 131 10.23 19.87 0.63
N GLU A 132 10.70 20.80 -0.18
CA GLU A 132 10.82 20.68 -1.62
C GLU A 132 12.11 19.92 -1.98
N LEU A 133 12.06 18.98 -2.93
CA LEU A 133 13.23 18.26 -3.43
C LEU A 133 13.05 17.79 -4.89
N GLY A 134 14.14 17.41 -5.53
CA GLY A 134 14.07 16.68 -6.80
C GLY A 134 13.62 15.24 -6.58
N ALA A 135 12.52 14.84 -7.22
CA ALA A 135 11.98 13.49 -7.15
C ALA A 135 11.46 13.03 -8.52
N PRO A 136 11.41 11.73 -8.81
CA PRO A 136 10.67 11.20 -9.96
C PRO A 136 9.16 11.39 -9.75
N GLU A 137 8.40 11.32 -10.83
CA GLU A 137 6.93 11.29 -10.78
C GLU A 137 6.44 10.02 -10.08
N GLY A 138 5.30 10.15 -9.37
CA GLY A 138 4.72 9.08 -8.54
C GLY A 138 4.97 9.32 -7.06
N THR A 139 4.91 8.24 -6.29
CA THR A 139 4.99 8.31 -4.83
C THR A 139 5.91 7.23 -4.25
N THR A 140 6.68 7.59 -3.24
CA THR A 140 7.43 6.65 -2.41
C THR A 140 7.07 6.86 -0.95
N PHE A 141 6.52 5.82 -0.33
CA PHE A 141 6.34 5.71 1.11
C PHE A 141 7.49 4.92 1.74
N LEU A 142 8.04 5.43 2.83
CA LEU A 142 8.94 4.69 3.71
C LEU A 142 8.31 4.67 5.11
N VAL A 143 7.86 3.50 5.52
CA VAL A 143 7.28 3.26 6.85
C VAL A 143 8.31 2.52 7.67
N ARG A 144 8.82 3.16 8.72
CA ARG A 144 9.88 2.61 9.58
C ARG A 144 9.36 2.33 10.98
N ASN A 145 9.94 1.31 11.61
CA ASN A 145 9.76 0.98 13.03
C ASN A 145 8.28 0.86 13.41
N LEU A 146 7.53 0.05 12.65
CA LEU A 146 6.10 -0.18 12.89
C LEU A 146 5.86 -0.63 14.33
N PHE A 147 4.91 0.03 15.02
CA PHE A 147 4.55 -0.17 16.43
C PHE A 147 5.63 0.21 17.45
N TYR A 148 6.61 1.07 17.08
CA TYR A 148 7.66 1.51 17.99
C TYR A 148 7.09 2.17 19.26
N ASN A 149 5.96 2.85 19.15
CA ASN A 149 5.27 3.57 20.21
C ASN A 149 4.05 2.83 20.79
N THR A 150 3.84 1.58 20.40
CA THR A 150 2.76 0.69 20.86
C THR A 150 3.30 -0.70 21.22
N PRO A 151 4.08 -0.83 22.33
CA PRO A 151 4.80 -2.06 22.66
C PRO A 151 3.91 -3.29 22.81
N ALA A 152 2.67 -3.12 23.29
CA ALA A 152 1.71 -4.21 23.41
C ALA A 152 1.42 -4.84 22.04
N ARG A 153 1.24 -4.02 20.99
CA ARG A 153 1.00 -4.52 19.63
C ARG A 153 2.23 -5.17 19.03
N SER A 154 3.40 -4.56 19.20
CA SER A 154 4.66 -5.14 18.74
C SER A 154 4.85 -6.58 19.25
N LYS A 155 4.42 -6.87 20.49
CA LYS A 155 4.49 -8.23 21.08
C LYS A 155 3.55 -9.25 20.44
N PHE A 156 2.46 -8.82 19.79
CA PHE A 156 1.53 -9.74 19.11
C PHE A 156 1.98 -10.11 17.70
N LEU A 157 2.95 -9.40 17.13
CA LEU A 157 3.52 -9.74 15.83
C LEU A 157 4.20 -11.10 15.89
N LYS A 158 4.07 -11.84 14.80
CA LYS A 158 4.73 -13.13 14.62
C LYS A 158 6.22 -12.95 14.29
N SER A 159 6.90 -14.04 13.97
CA SER A 159 8.28 -13.99 13.50
C SER A 159 8.39 -13.17 12.20
N ASP A 160 9.58 -12.64 11.91
CA ASP A 160 9.84 -11.88 10.68
C ASP A 160 9.50 -12.70 9.43
N MET A 161 9.80 -14.00 9.46
CA MET A 161 9.46 -14.92 8.38
C MET A 161 7.94 -15.05 8.20
N THR A 162 7.19 -15.18 9.28
CA THR A 162 5.73 -15.30 9.22
C THR A 162 5.08 -14.02 8.72
N GLU A 163 5.52 -12.85 9.20
CA GLU A 163 4.99 -11.57 8.72
C GLU A 163 5.35 -11.34 7.24
N ALA A 164 6.58 -11.70 6.83
CA ALA A 164 6.98 -11.64 5.42
C ALA A 164 6.14 -12.56 4.53
N ASN A 165 5.77 -13.75 5.01
CA ASN A 165 4.91 -14.68 4.26
C ASN A 165 3.50 -14.11 4.06
N TYR A 166 2.92 -13.40 5.04
CA TYR A 166 1.64 -12.71 4.84
C TYR A 166 1.73 -11.64 3.74
N ILE A 167 2.83 -10.88 3.71
CA ILE A 167 3.06 -9.89 2.66
C ILE A 167 3.27 -10.57 1.31
N HIS A 168 4.03 -11.66 1.26
CA HIS A 168 4.27 -12.40 0.02
C HIS A 168 2.96 -12.90 -0.59
N THR A 169 2.11 -13.57 0.20
CA THR A 169 0.79 -14.04 -0.25
C THR A 169 -0.10 -12.89 -0.72
N LEU A 170 -0.09 -11.76 -0.01
CA LEU A 170 -0.81 -10.56 -0.44
C LEU A 170 -0.31 -10.06 -1.81
N MET A 171 1.02 -10.01 -2.02
CA MET A 171 1.58 -9.56 -3.29
C MET A 171 1.25 -10.51 -4.45
N GLU A 172 1.20 -11.82 -4.21
CA GLU A 172 0.74 -12.81 -5.18
C GLU A 172 -0.73 -12.56 -5.57
N GLN A 173 -1.60 -12.33 -4.60
CA GLN A 173 -3.03 -12.04 -4.82
C GLN A 173 -3.23 -10.74 -5.61
N LEU A 174 -2.52 -9.67 -5.24
CA LEU A 174 -2.57 -8.40 -5.94
C LEU A 174 -2.07 -8.54 -7.39
N ALA A 175 -0.98 -9.26 -7.61
CA ALA A 175 -0.46 -9.50 -8.94
C ALA A 175 -1.45 -10.28 -9.84
N LEU A 176 -2.12 -11.29 -9.29
CA LEU A 176 -3.13 -12.07 -10.00
C LEU A 176 -4.38 -11.27 -10.34
N SER A 177 -4.79 -10.35 -9.45
CA SER A 177 -5.96 -9.48 -9.67
C SER A 177 -5.69 -8.28 -10.57
N HIS A 178 -4.40 -7.90 -10.77
CA HIS A 178 -3.98 -6.75 -11.55
C HIS A 178 -2.85 -7.13 -12.53
N PRO A 179 -3.14 -7.94 -13.56
CA PRO A 179 -2.14 -8.35 -14.55
C PRO A 179 -1.62 -7.18 -15.41
N GLU A 180 -2.30 -6.04 -15.41
CA GLU A 180 -1.91 -4.79 -16.06
C GLU A 180 -0.82 -4.01 -15.31
N ILE A 181 -0.53 -4.37 -14.05
CA ILE A 181 0.46 -3.67 -13.22
C ILE A 181 1.72 -4.53 -13.07
N SER A 182 2.87 -3.91 -13.27
CA SER A 182 4.15 -4.51 -12.93
C SER A 182 4.40 -4.43 -11.42
N PHE A 183 4.34 -5.58 -10.73
CA PHE A 183 4.69 -5.67 -9.32
C PHE A 183 6.10 -6.21 -9.14
N LYS A 184 6.86 -5.59 -8.24
CA LYS A 184 8.15 -6.09 -7.78
C LYS A 184 8.15 -6.15 -6.26
N TYR A 185 8.31 -7.36 -5.71
CA TYR A 185 8.41 -7.55 -4.26
C TYR A 185 9.83 -7.98 -3.87
N ILE A 186 10.40 -7.25 -2.93
CA ILE A 186 11.78 -7.41 -2.44
C ILE A 186 11.73 -7.64 -0.93
N GLN A 187 12.27 -8.75 -0.47
CA GLN A 187 12.40 -9.09 0.94
C GLN A 187 13.87 -9.18 1.31
N ASN A 188 14.32 -8.36 2.28
CA ASN A 188 15.71 -8.33 2.72
C ASN A 188 16.70 -8.27 1.54
N LYS A 189 16.48 -7.34 0.61
CA LYS A 189 17.26 -7.11 -0.62
C LYS A 189 17.19 -8.24 -1.68
N GLN A 190 16.37 -9.25 -1.48
CA GLN A 190 16.16 -10.33 -2.45
C GLN A 190 14.81 -10.17 -3.15
N VAL A 191 14.79 -10.18 -4.48
CA VAL A 191 13.57 -10.18 -5.26
C VAL A 191 12.86 -11.52 -5.07
N LYS A 192 11.60 -11.49 -4.63
CA LYS A 192 10.76 -12.67 -4.38
C LYS A 192 9.64 -12.82 -5.41
N LEU A 193 9.15 -11.71 -5.98
CA LEU A 193 8.15 -11.70 -7.03
C LEU A 193 8.47 -10.56 -8.00
N HIS A 194 8.29 -10.80 -9.29
CA HIS A 194 8.33 -9.77 -10.32
C HIS A 194 7.40 -10.14 -11.47
N THR A 195 6.43 -9.27 -11.75
CA THR A 195 5.49 -9.40 -12.88
C THR A 195 5.70 -8.28 -13.88
N SER A 196 5.35 -8.53 -15.14
CA SER A 196 5.64 -7.59 -16.22
C SER A 196 4.61 -6.48 -16.43
N GLY A 197 3.36 -6.65 -15.94
CA GLY A 197 2.28 -5.70 -16.21
C GLY A 197 1.80 -5.72 -17.66
N ASN A 198 1.86 -6.87 -18.33
CA ASN A 198 1.56 -7.03 -19.75
C ASN A 198 0.12 -7.52 -20.03
N TYR A 199 -0.77 -7.45 -19.04
CA TYR A 199 -2.16 -7.94 -19.10
C TYR A 199 -2.31 -9.46 -19.24
N SER A 200 -1.21 -10.22 -19.19
CA SER A 200 -1.24 -11.68 -19.30
C SER A 200 -1.36 -12.33 -17.92
N VAL A 201 -2.55 -12.79 -17.55
CA VAL A 201 -2.77 -13.59 -16.34
C VAL A 201 -1.90 -14.84 -16.33
N LYS A 202 -1.68 -15.47 -17.50
CA LYS A 202 -0.82 -16.65 -17.64
C LYS A 202 0.63 -16.37 -17.26
N ASP A 203 1.16 -15.19 -17.63
CA ASP A 203 2.52 -14.78 -17.26
C ASP A 203 2.63 -14.47 -15.76
N VAL A 204 1.57 -13.91 -15.17
CA VAL A 204 1.48 -13.73 -13.71
C VAL A 204 1.45 -15.10 -13.01
N ILE A 205 0.63 -16.04 -13.48
CA ILE A 205 0.58 -17.41 -12.93
C ILE A 205 1.94 -18.10 -13.06
N TYR A 206 2.64 -17.89 -14.18
CA TYR A 206 4.02 -18.39 -14.35
C TYR A 206 4.97 -17.79 -13.29
N SER A 207 4.87 -16.48 -13.03
CA SER A 207 5.71 -15.78 -12.06
C SER A 207 5.43 -16.19 -10.61
N VAL A 208 4.16 -16.50 -10.28
CA VAL A 208 3.70 -16.87 -8.93
C VAL A 208 3.89 -18.36 -8.66
N TYR A 209 3.39 -19.22 -9.54
CA TYR A 209 3.29 -20.67 -9.33
C TYR A 209 4.32 -21.50 -10.12
N GLY A 210 5.07 -20.86 -11.00
CA GLY A 210 6.11 -21.51 -11.79
C GLY A 210 5.62 -22.18 -13.07
N ARG A 211 6.60 -22.72 -13.81
CA ARG A 211 6.44 -23.22 -15.17
C ARG A 211 5.48 -24.40 -15.28
N GLU A 212 5.53 -25.32 -14.32
CA GLU A 212 4.74 -26.57 -14.40
C GLU A 212 3.25 -26.27 -14.31
N ILE A 213 2.84 -25.44 -13.35
CA ILE A 213 1.44 -25.03 -13.19
C ILE A 213 0.98 -24.21 -14.40
N ALA A 214 1.75 -23.23 -14.83
CA ALA A 214 1.40 -22.38 -15.97
C ALA A 214 1.23 -23.18 -17.29
N ARG A 215 1.97 -24.29 -17.47
CA ARG A 215 1.82 -25.18 -18.63
C ARG A 215 0.62 -26.11 -18.55
N ALA A 216 0.19 -26.46 -17.35
CA ALA A 216 -0.94 -27.36 -17.12
C ALA A 216 -2.29 -26.64 -17.18
N LEU A 217 -2.31 -25.32 -17.30
CA LEU A 217 -3.53 -24.53 -17.39
C LEU A 217 -4.27 -24.83 -18.69
N LEU A 218 -5.56 -25.07 -18.55
CA LEU A 218 -6.51 -25.14 -19.66
C LEU A 218 -7.29 -23.82 -19.68
N GLU A 219 -7.33 -23.19 -20.83
CA GLU A 219 -8.17 -22.01 -21.03
C GLU A 219 -9.62 -22.47 -21.13
N VAL A 220 -10.48 -21.97 -20.26
CA VAL A 220 -11.91 -22.23 -20.28
C VAL A 220 -12.60 -20.88 -20.37
N SER A 221 -13.37 -20.68 -21.43
CA SER A 221 -14.19 -19.48 -21.60
C SER A 221 -15.64 -19.89 -21.82
N GLN A 222 -16.54 -19.40 -21.00
CA GLN A 222 -17.98 -19.60 -21.17
C GLN A 222 -18.70 -18.32 -20.74
N GLU A 223 -19.60 -17.87 -21.61
CA GLU A 223 -20.44 -16.71 -21.38
C GLU A 223 -21.90 -17.07 -21.59
N ASN A 224 -22.76 -16.64 -20.65
CA ASN A 224 -24.20 -16.65 -20.80
C ASN A 224 -24.79 -15.33 -20.27
N SER A 225 -26.13 -15.17 -20.29
CA SER A 225 -26.80 -13.95 -19.87
C SER A 225 -26.61 -13.56 -18.39
N PHE A 226 -26.04 -14.43 -17.57
CA PHE A 226 -25.90 -14.25 -16.12
C PHE A 226 -24.46 -14.36 -15.63
N MET A 227 -23.56 -14.97 -16.40
CA MET A 227 -22.21 -15.30 -15.95
C MET A 227 -21.21 -15.35 -17.12
N LYS A 228 -20.03 -14.78 -16.90
CA LYS A 228 -18.85 -14.95 -17.74
C LYS A 228 -17.76 -15.64 -16.93
N ILE A 229 -17.19 -16.70 -17.48
CA ILE A 229 -16.05 -17.43 -16.91
C ILE A 229 -14.91 -17.33 -17.92
N GLU A 230 -13.78 -16.86 -17.47
CA GLU A 230 -12.51 -16.79 -18.22
C GLU A 230 -11.39 -17.45 -17.46
#